data_fd34b14f7e352fe7121730a424639ea7
#
_entry.id   fd34b14f7e352fe7121730a424639ea7
#
_cell.length_a   1.000
_cell.length_b   1.000
_cell.length_c   1.000
_cell.angle_alpha   90.00
_cell.angle_beta   90.00
_cell.angle_gamma   90.00
#
_symmetry.space_group_name_H-M   'P 1'
#
loop_
_entity.id
_entity.type
_entity.pdbx_description
1 polymer ?
#
loop_
_entity_poly.entity_id
_entity_poly.type
_entity_poly.pdbx_seq_one_letter_code
_entity_poly.pdbx_strand_id
1 'polypeptide(L)'
;MSNHNTRIKNQFFSSFEANRRIPETPRLIGPELEILLVRRDSGQAAMLTETKGLFDALNKTDRSWELDADGMGLTRQGIKFNPTIGTDLGTGTIEIGFEPQTSLEVSYKEVNSILKFVSSVAEEKGLMLLGYGIQPVTRHDKASIMPKERYNTFLQIVGDNLRWHAVTAANQVHIQVRMDELVGAINALNTISPAVIAMTANASVSENSINGVSDLRVLCWDMALSTNGAGERIGVAPRFESTDHYWNTVIGFEPFITRRGDTIIRFDSVGSLKNYFEKGSAKALTMDGKSLTLYPELLDAQMIQGCVWWEARATSYGTVEFRSPSLQPSAFEIMSVAALATGIVVNMKKTLERTERYTHKHLQEARVDAANRGLNASINGEPIKELAADVIGLAREGLKQIQESTEYLDPLESRVKKLQPPSYHSRNAFKKGVKAFLDHVKLRTD
;
A
#
# COMPACT_ATOMS: atom_id res chain seq x y z
N MET A 1 -3.33 -20.52 27.14
CA MET A 1 -2.45 -20.07 26.02
C MET A 1 -1.04 -20.56 26.30
N SER A 2 -0.29 -21.00 25.26
CA SER A 2 1.09 -21.41 25.50
C SER A 2 1.92 -20.21 25.94
N ASN A 3 2.99 -20.47 26.71
CA ASN A 3 3.89 -19.41 27.21
C ASN A 3 4.49 -18.58 26.04
N HIS A 4 4.72 -19.23 24.87
CA HIS A 4 5.25 -18.57 23.67
C HIS A 4 4.28 -17.54 23.07
N ASN A 5 2.99 -17.89 22.90
CA ASN A 5 2.00 -16.98 22.32
C ASN A 5 1.85 -15.70 23.15
N THR A 6 1.68 -15.84 24.48
CA THR A 6 1.56 -14.67 25.37
C THR A 6 2.83 -13.81 25.35
N ARG A 7 4.01 -14.43 25.41
CA ARG A 7 5.29 -13.72 25.36
C ARG A 7 5.44 -12.93 24.05
N ILE A 8 5.20 -13.58 22.90
CA ILE A 8 5.39 -12.94 21.58
C ILE A 8 4.34 -11.85 21.37
N LYS A 9 3.08 -12.04 21.79
CA LYS A 9 2.05 -11.00 21.77
C LYS A 9 2.49 -9.75 22.54
N ASN A 10 2.97 -9.92 23.75
CA ASN A 10 3.43 -8.81 24.57
C ASN A 10 4.63 -8.10 23.91
N GLN A 11 5.58 -8.84 23.36
CA GLN A 11 6.72 -8.27 22.62
C GLN A 11 6.26 -7.50 21.39
N PHE A 12 5.27 -8.02 20.63
CA PHE A 12 4.74 -7.37 19.44
C PHE A 12 4.12 -6.00 19.77
N PHE A 13 3.23 -5.95 20.74
CA PHE A 13 2.58 -4.69 21.11
C PHE A 13 3.53 -3.73 21.86
N SER A 14 4.46 -4.24 22.66
CA SER A 14 5.52 -3.41 23.25
C SER A 14 6.44 -2.81 22.18
N SER A 15 6.77 -3.58 21.14
CA SER A 15 7.55 -3.09 20.00
C SER A 15 6.78 -2.04 19.21
N PHE A 16 5.48 -2.23 18.99
CA PHE A 16 4.62 -1.23 18.36
C PHE A 16 4.67 0.11 19.11
N GLU A 17 4.49 0.09 20.45
CA GLU A 17 4.59 1.31 21.27
C GLU A 17 5.99 1.92 21.28
N ALA A 18 7.04 1.09 21.39
CA ALA A 18 8.42 1.56 21.39
C ALA A 18 8.83 2.22 20.06
N ASN A 19 8.28 1.74 18.95
CA ASN A 19 8.57 2.27 17.63
C ASN A 19 7.76 3.52 17.27
N ARG A 20 6.79 3.88 18.11
CA ARG A 20 6.09 5.16 18.00
C ARG A 20 7.07 6.31 18.26
N ARG A 21 7.31 7.11 17.23
CA ARG A 21 8.43 8.09 17.21
C ARG A 21 8.17 9.38 17.96
N ILE A 22 6.89 9.73 18.15
CA ILE A 22 6.45 10.84 19.00
C ILE A 22 5.36 10.32 19.97
N PRO A 23 5.43 10.66 21.25
CA PRO A 23 4.47 10.16 22.24
C PRO A 23 3.07 10.81 22.12
N GLU A 24 2.98 12.02 21.56
CA GLU A 24 1.78 12.85 21.57
C GLU A 24 1.43 13.43 20.21
N THR A 25 0.33 14.17 20.14
CA THR A 25 -0.04 14.97 18.96
C THR A 25 0.87 16.19 18.79
N PRO A 26 1.14 16.68 17.54
CA PRO A 26 0.58 16.20 16.27
C PRO A 26 1.14 14.83 15.83
N ARG A 27 0.30 14.04 15.10
CA ARG A 27 0.68 12.71 14.61
C ARG A 27 1.70 12.79 13.49
N LEU A 28 2.57 11.79 13.40
CA LEU A 28 3.38 11.62 12.20
C LEU A 28 2.54 11.02 11.07
N ILE A 29 2.72 11.60 9.89
CA ILE A 29 2.10 11.22 8.62
C ILE A 29 3.26 10.87 7.69
N GLY A 30 3.35 9.60 7.27
CA GLY A 30 4.41 9.10 6.40
C GLY A 30 3.80 8.56 5.09
N PRO A 31 3.82 9.34 4.00
CA PRO A 31 3.45 8.79 2.69
C PRO A 31 4.44 7.70 2.26
N GLU A 32 3.92 6.70 1.55
CA GLU A 32 4.69 5.66 0.87
C GLU A 32 4.09 5.44 -0.50
N LEU A 33 4.90 5.52 -1.54
CA LEU A 33 4.44 5.46 -2.92
C LEU A 33 5.10 4.31 -3.66
N GLU A 34 4.30 3.45 -4.23
CA GLU A 34 4.72 2.58 -5.33
C GLU A 34 4.48 3.34 -6.63
N ILE A 35 5.50 3.46 -7.51
CA ILE A 35 5.45 4.29 -8.71
C ILE A 35 5.91 3.48 -9.91
N LEU A 36 5.12 3.49 -10.98
CA LEU A 36 5.49 2.84 -12.23
C LEU A 36 6.57 3.63 -12.94
N LEU A 37 7.66 2.96 -13.27
CA LEU A 37 8.76 3.46 -14.08
C LEU A 37 8.68 2.83 -15.48
N VAL A 38 8.52 3.65 -16.50
CA VAL A 38 8.36 3.19 -17.89
C VAL A 38 9.33 3.89 -18.84
N ARG A 39 9.61 3.29 -19.98
CA ARG A 39 10.30 3.93 -21.09
C ARG A 39 9.42 4.99 -21.72
N ARG A 40 9.96 6.16 -21.92
CA ARG A 40 9.22 7.34 -22.42
C ARG A 40 8.68 7.17 -23.83
N ASP A 41 9.40 6.45 -24.67
CA ASP A 41 9.07 6.24 -26.09
C ASP A 41 7.95 5.23 -26.31
N SER A 42 7.90 4.19 -25.50
CA SER A 42 7.02 3.02 -25.69
C SER A 42 5.96 2.83 -24.61
N GLY A 43 6.17 3.40 -23.42
CA GLY A 43 5.34 3.12 -22.24
C GLY A 43 5.55 1.73 -21.65
N GLN A 44 6.50 0.94 -22.16
CA GLN A 44 6.88 -0.34 -21.60
C GLN A 44 7.55 -0.15 -20.24
N ALA A 45 7.31 -1.06 -19.29
CA ALA A 45 7.96 -1.05 -18.00
C ALA A 45 9.49 -1.02 -18.14
N ALA A 46 10.15 -0.28 -17.28
CA ALA A 46 11.61 -0.29 -17.21
C ALA A 46 12.12 -1.68 -16.84
N MET A 47 13.22 -2.08 -17.48
CA MET A 47 13.92 -3.31 -17.10
C MET A 47 14.74 -3.09 -15.84
N LEU A 48 15.11 -4.17 -15.15
CA LEU A 48 15.95 -4.12 -13.95
C LEU A 48 17.25 -3.32 -14.17
N THR A 49 17.90 -3.46 -15.32
CA THR A 49 19.11 -2.72 -15.67
C THR A 49 18.87 -1.20 -15.81
N GLU A 50 17.71 -0.80 -16.30
CA GLU A 50 17.32 0.60 -16.41
C GLU A 50 16.96 1.19 -15.05
N THR A 51 16.27 0.42 -14.19
CA THR A 51 15.97 0.82 -12.81
C THR A 51 17.26 1.00 -11.99
N LYS A 52 18.21 0.05 -12.08
CA LYS A 52 19.54 0.20 -11.46
C LYS A 52 20.30 1.40 -12.02
N GLY A 53 20.25 1.62 -13.32
CA GLY A 53 20.86 2.79 -13.96
C GLY A 53 20.26 4.13 -13.50
N LEU A 54 18.96 4.14 -13.16
CA LEU A 54 18.31 5.31 -12.53
C LEU A 54 18.87 5.53 -11.12
N PHE A 55 18.96 4.49 -10.28
CA PHE A 55 19.47 4.61 -8.91
C PHE A 55 20.93 5.08 -8.87
N ASP A 56 21.78 4.54 -9.74
CA ASP A 56 23.15 5.02 -9.94
C ASP A 56 23.20 6.50 -10.32
N ALA A 57 22.29 6.96 -11.19
CA ALA A 57 22.23 8.36 -11.61
C ALA A 57 21.76 9.28 -10.48
N LEU A 58 20.73 8.86 -9.72
CA LEU A 58 20.25 9.60 -8.55
C LEU A 58 21.37 9.79 -7.51
N ASN A 59 22.10 8.74 -7.17
CA ASN A 59 23.26 8.80 -6.27
C ASN A 59 24.36 9.72 -6.80
N LYS A 60 24.61 9.73 -8.11
CA LYS A 60 25.63 10.62 -8.71
C LYS A 60 25.20 12.08 -8.73
N THR A 61 23.91 12.36 -8.90
CA THR A 61 23.34 13.71 -8.97
C THR A 61 23.26 14.35 -7.58
N ASP A 62 22.87 13.59 -6.56
CA ASP A 62 22.84 14.04 -5.17
C ASP A 62 23.46 12.97 -4.25
N ARG A 63 24.67 13.25 -3.74
CA ARG A 63 25.46 12.37 -2.88
C ARG A 63 24.88 12.18 -1.48
N SER A 64 23.85 12.91 -1.10
CA SER A 64 23.10 12.64 0.13
C SER A 64 22.27 11.35 0.05
N TRP A 65 22.05 10.82 -1.15
CA TRP A 65 21.43 9.50 -1.38
C TRP A 65 22.50 8.42 -1.52
N GLU A 66 22.59 7.54 -0.55
CA GLU A 66 23.54 6.42 -0.57
C GLU A 66 22.89 5.17 -1.18
N LEU A 67 23.60 4.59 -2.15
CA LEU A 67 23.18 3.37 -2.83
C LEU A 67 23.55 2.16 -1.96
N ASP A 68 22.62 1.20 -1.83
CA ASP A 68 22.87 -0.08 -1.18
C ASP A 68 23.81 -0.98 -2.00
N ALA A 69 24.33 -2.03 -1.37
CA ALA A 69 25.36 -2.89 -1.94
C ALA A 69 24.91 -3.66 -3.20
N ASP A 70 23.62 -3.93 -3.36
CA ASP A 70 23.05 -4.63 -4.51
C ASP A 70 22.59 -3.68 -5.63
N GLY A 71 22.65 -2.38 -5.40
CA GLY A 71 22.23 -1.34 -6.34
C GLY A 71 20.71 -1.28 -6.55
N MET A 72 19.92 -1.76 -5.59
CA MET A 72 18.46 -1.82 -5.69
C MET A 72 17.72 -0.92 -4.68
N GLY A 73 18.45 -0.09 -3.94
CA GLY A 73 17.88 0.86 -3.00
C GLY A 73 18.79 2.03 -2.74
N LEU A 74 18.19 3.14 -2.35
CA LEU A 74 18.81 4.38 -1.95
C LEU A 74 18.26 4.81 -0.60
N THR A 75 19.12 5.30 0.29
CA THR A 75 18.73 5.89 1.56
C THR A 75 19.33 7.29 1.65
N ARG A 76 18.53 8.30 1.94
CA ARG A 76 19.01 9.67 2.13
C ARG A 76 19.58 9.84 3.52
N GLN A 77 20.84 10.26 3.60
CA GLN A 77 21.57 10.41 4.84
C GLN A 77 21.41 11.81 5.47
N GLY A 78 21.68 11.90 6.78
CA GLY A 78 21.68 13.16 7.51
C GLY A 78 20.30 13.68 7.93
N ILE A 79 19.25 12.88 7.81
CA ILE A 79 17.87 13.18 8.20
C ILE A 79 17.44 12.30 9.38
N LYS A 80 16.55 12.79 10.24
CA LYS A 80 16.11 12.05 11.44
C LYS A 80 15.42 10.74 11.12
N PHE A 81 14.63 10.72 10.03
CA PHE A 81 13.89 9.54 9.55
C PHE A 81 14.16 9.43 8.05
N ASN A 82 15.18 8.70 7.72
CA ASN A 82 15.72 8.65 6.37
C ASN A 82 14.69 8.23 5.32
N PRO A 83 14.36 9.08 4.34
CA PRO A 83 13.58 8.64 3.19
C PRO A 83 14.36 7.62 2.37
N THR A 84 13.64 6.74 1.71
CA THR A 84 14.20 5.65 0.91
C THR A 84 13.60 5.64 -0.49
N ILE A 85 14.39 5.21 -1.47
CA ILE A 85 13.92 4.87 -2.81
C ILE A 85 14.40 3.45 -3.09
N GLY A 86 13.47 2.53 -3.30
CA GLY A 86 13.78 1.12 -3.51
C GLY A 86 13.05 0.52 -4.70
N THR A 87 13.25 -0.78 -4.89
CA THR A 87 12.45 -1.58 -5.82
C THR A 87 11.37 -2.31 -5.03
N ASP A 88 10.15 -2.34 -5.57
CA ASP A 88 9.09 -3.22 -5.11
C ASP A 88 9.11 -4.56 -5.87
N LEU A 89 8.00 -5.30 -5.85
CA LEU A 89 7.88 -6.62 -6.48
C LEU A 89 8.11 -6.58 -8.01
N GLY A 90 7.73 -5.48 -8.68
CA GLY A 90 7.88 -5.32 -10.12
C GLY A 90 9.23 -4.73 -10.54
N THR A 91 9.84 -5.22 -11.63
CA THR A 91 11.09 -4.66 -12.18
C THR A 91 10.95 -3.21 -12.63
N GLY A 92 9.76 -2.82 -13.08
CA GLY A 92 9.41 -1.45 -13.48
C GLY A 92 8.56 -0.72 -12.44
N THR A 93 8.69 -1.06 -11.16
CA THR A 93 8.05 -0.36 -10.05
C THR A 93 9.10 0.06 -9.03
N ILE A 94 9.12 1.34 -8.68
CA ILE A 94 9.96 1.86 -7.60
C ILE A 94 9.07 2.20 -6.41
N GLU A 95 9.59 2.02 -5.19
CA GLU A 95 8.94 2.37 -3.95
C GLU A 95 9.68 3.53 -3.29
N ILE A 96 8.95 4.58 -2.89
CA ILE A 96 9.51 5.73 -2.20
C ILE A 96 8.83 5.85 -0.83
N GLY A 97 9.60 5.63 0.23
CA GLY A 97 9.21 5.96 1.59
C GLY A 97 9.70 7.37 1.94
N PHE A 98 8.82 8.26 2.36
CA PHE A 98 9.15 9.64 2.71
C PHE A 98 9.41 9.80 4.20
N GLU A 99 10.14 10.86 4.58
CA GLU A 99 10.28 11.22 5.99
C GLU A 99 8.90 11.52 6.58
N PRO A 100 8.50 10.83 7.68
CA PRO A 100 7.21 11.11 8.30
C PRO A 100 7.20 12.51 8.95
N GLN A 101 6.22 13.32 8.62
CA GLN A 101 6.06 14.70 9.04
C GLN A 101 4.84 14.88 9.95
N THR A 102 4.85 15.94 10.76
CA THR A 102 3.71 16.30 11.64
C THR A 102 2.72 17.26 10.98
N SER A 103 2.97 17.68 9.75
CA SER A 103 2.13 18.59 8.98
C SER A 103 1.97 18.10 7.54
N LEU A 104 0.76 18.21 7.00
CA LEU A 104 0.46 17.90 5.60
C LEU A 104 1.21 18.83 4.64
N GLU A 105 1.38 20.10 4.98
CA GLU A 105 2.10 21.05 4.15
C GLU A 105 3.60 20.70 4.04
N VAL A 106 4.23 20.34 5.16
CA VAL A 106 5.65 19.93 5.17
C VAL A 106 5.83 18.63 4.40
N SER A 107 4.94 17.67 4.63
CA SER A 107 4.92 16.40 3.90
C SER A 107 4.75 16.61 2.39
N TYR A 108 3.83 17.50 1.97
CA TYR A 108 3.64 17.84 0.56
C TYR A 108 4.91 18.43 -0.09
N LYS A 109 5.58 19.38 0.58
CA LYS A 109 6.82 19.99 0.08
C LYS A 109 7.89 18.94 -0.14
N GLU A 110 8.05 18.00 0.79
CA GLU A 110 8.99 16.89 0.68
C GLU A 110 8.64 15.94 -0.45
N VAL A 111 7.38 15.44 -0.49
CA VAL A 111 6.88 14.56 -1.54
C VAL A 111 7.12 15.20 -2.91
N ASN A 112 6.70 16.45 -3.09
CA ASN A 112 6.86 17.17 -4.36
C ASN A 112 8.34 17.34 -4.75
N SER A 113 9.21 17.67 -3.79
CA SER A 113 10.64 17.84 -4.03
C SER A 113 11.32 16.54 -4.46
N ILE A 114 11.07 15.43 -3.76
CA ILE A 114 11.67 14.13 -4.09
C ILE A 114 11.11 13.62 -5.44
N LEU A 115 9.81 13.76 -5.70
CA LEU A 115 9.22 13.37 -6.98
C LEU A 115 9.78 14.19 -8.15
N LYS A 116 9.99 15.50 -7.99
CA LYS A 116 10.67 16.34 -8.99
C LYS A 116 12.09 15.85 -9.27
N PHE A 117 12.86 15.59 -8.22
CA PHE A 117 14.23 15.09 -8.33
C PHE A 117 14.28 13.77 -9.08
N VAL A 118 13.48 12.77 -8.67
CA VAL A 118 13.46 11.46 -9.31
C VAL A 118 12.95 11.56 -10.77
N SER A 119 11.91 12.36 -11.02
CA SER A 119 11.37 12.57 -12.38
C SER A 119 12.40 13.19 -13.31
N SER A 120 13.13 14.22 -12.87
CA SER A 120 14.13 14.88 -13.72
C SER A 120 15.26 13.93 -14.13
N VAL A 121 15.80 13.15 -13.17
CA VAL A 121 16.87 12.19 -13.47
C VAL A 121 16.34 11.02 -14.33
N ALA A 122 15.11 10.57 -14.11
CA ALA A 122 14.48 9.55 -14.95
C ALA A 122 14.33 10.03 -16.41
N GLU A 123 13.91 11.27 -16.64
CA GLU A 123 13.77 11.85 -17.98
C GLU A 123 15.10 11.92 -18.75
N GLU A 124 16.21 12.24 -18.07
CA GLU A 124 17.56 12.20 -18.65
C GLU A 124 17.97 10.80 -19.12
N LYS A 125 17.38 9.77 -18.52
CA LYS A 125 17.60 8.35 -18.87
C LYS A 125 16.59 7.82 -19.90
N GLY A 126 15.71 8.66 -20.45
CA GLY A 126 14.64 8.24 -21.37
C GLY A 126 13.51 7.47 -20.67
N LEU A 127 13.42 7.59 -19.34
CA LEU A 127 12.39 6.99 -18.50
C LEU A 127 11.35 8.02 -18.07
N MET A 128 10.23 7.56 -17.56
CA MET A 128 9.13 8.40 -17.07
C MET A 128 8.42 7.74 -15.90
N LEU A 129 8.10 8.52 -14.88
CA LEU A 129 7.23 8.11 -13.79
C LEU A 129 5.77 8.30 -14.17
N LEU A 130 4.92 7.31 -13.86
CA LEU A 130 3.48 7.40 -14.07
C LEU A 130 2.75 7.61 -12.75
N GLY A 131 1.86 8.59 -12.67
CA GLY A 131 0.84 8.74 -11.63
C GLY A 131 -0.36 7.85 -11.94
N TYR A 132 -0.16 6.53 -11.95
CA TYR A 132 -1.13 5.54 -12.42
C TYR A 132 -0.99 4.22 -11.65
N GLY A 133 -2.08 3.49 -11.48
CA GLY A 133 -2.14 2.36 -10.54
C GLY A 133 -1.74 0.98 -11.09
N ILE A 134 -1.53 0.83 -12.40
CA ILE A 134 -1.16 -0.45 -13.02
C ILE A 134 -0.33 -0.22 -14.28
N GLN A 135 0.57 -1.16 -14.62
CA GLN A 135 1.35 -1.11 -15.86
C GLN A 135 0.42 -1.09 -17.09
N PRO A 136 0.43 0.03 -17.87
CA PRO A 136 -0.60 0.21 -18.90
C PRO A 136 -0.30 -0.51 -20.21
N VAL A 137 0.97 -0.74 -20.54
CA VAL A 137 1.41 -1.25 -21.84
C VAL A 137 2.05 -2.62 -21.75
N THR A 138 2.90 -2.83 -20.73
CA THR A 138 3.63 -4.08 -20.53
C THR A 138 2.70 -5.24 -20.23
N ARG A 139 2.97 -6.39 -20.85
CA ARG A 139 2.25 -7.63 -20.55
C ARG A 139 2.50 -8.06 -19.10
N HIS A 140 1.46 -8.52 -18.45
CA HIS A 140 1.52 -9.02 -17.07
C HIS A 140 2.02 -10.46 -17.04
N ASP A 141 3.31 -10.66 -16.87
CA ASP A 141 3.92 -11.98 -16.76
C ASP A 141 4.96 -12.07 -15.63
N LYS A 142 5.45 -13.28 -15.36
CA LYS A 142 6.43 -13.52 -14.29
C LYS A 142 7.81 -12.89 -14.55
N ALA A 143 8.13 -12.52 -15.78
CA ALA A 143 9.38 -11.83 -16.11
C ALA A 143 9.40 -10.41 -15.55
N SER A 144 8.24 -9.86 -15.20
CA SER A 144 8.10 -8.58 -14.52
C SER A 144 8.43 -8.65 -13.01
N ILE A 145 8.62 -9.86 -12.44
CA ILE A 145 8.90 -10.02 -11.00
C ILE A 145 10.38 -9.77 -10.73
N MET A 146 10.65 -8.92 -9.73
CA MET A 146 12.01 -8.60 -9.27
C MET A 146 12.71 -9.86 -8.73
N PRO A 147 13.94 -10.19 -9.17
CA PRO A 147 14.65 -11.41 -8.78
C PRO A 147 15.28 -11.28 -7.38
N LYS A 148 14.48 -10.98 -6.36
CA LYS A 148 14.88 -11.00 -4.94
C LYS A 148 14.50 -12.32 -4.29
N GLU A 149 15.29 -12.82 -3.34
CA GLU A 149 15.05 -14.10 -2.65
C GLU A 149 13.64 -14.18 -2.07
N ARG A 150 13.18 -13.11 -1.41
CA ARG A 150 11.81 -13.02 -0.86
C ARG A 150 10.74 -13.24 -1.93
N TYR A 151 10.88 -12.62 -3.09
CA TYR A 151 9.89 -12.72 -4.18
C TYR A 151 9.94 -14.06 -4.89
N ASN A 152 11.13 -14.64 -5.04
CA ASN A 152 11.29 -15.99 -5.55
C ASN A 152 10.62 -17.03 -4.63
N THR A 153 10.69 -16.81 -3.30
CA THR A 153 9.98 -17.66 -2.33
C THR A 153 8.46 -17.49 -2.44
N PHE A 154 7.97 -16.26 -2.58
CA PHE A 154 6.55 -16.03 -2.82
C PHE A 154 6.08 -16.64 -4.13
N LEU A 155 6.88 -16.59 -5.20
CA LEU A 155 6.56 -17.22 -6.49
C LEU A 155 6.40 -18.75 -6.35
N GLN A 156 7.21 -19.40 -5.50
CA GLN A 156 7.05 -20.82 -5.20
C GLN A 156 5.77 -21.15 -4.43
N ILE A 157 5.24 -20.22 -3.63
CA ILE A 157 4.05 -20.41 -2.80
C ILE A 157 2.77 -20.05 -3.59
N VAL A 158 2.78 -18.88 -4.22
CA VAL A 158 1.62 -18.31 -4.91
C VAL A 158 1.52 -18.77 -6.37
N GLY A 159 2.66 -19.15 -6.96
CA GLY A 159 2.76 -19.51 -8.37
C GLY A 159 2.72 -18.29 -9.30
N ASP A 160 2.47 -18.55 -10.59
CA ASP A 160 2.50 -17.53 -11.65
C ASP A 160 1.50 -16.37 -11.42
N ASN A 161 0.51 -16.56 -10.56
CA ASN A 161 -0.45 -15.50 -10.20
C ASN A 161 0.19 -14.31 -9.47
N LEU A 162 1.39 -14.48 -8.89
CA LEU A 162 2.14 -13.38 -8.28
C LEU A 162 2.43 -12.24 -9.28
N ARG A 163 2.41 -12.51 -10.60
CA ARG A 163 2.57 -11.51 -11.66
C ARG A 163 1.61 -10.33 -11.54
N TRP A 164 0.41 -10.55 -11.00
CA TRP A 164 -0.57 -9.49 -10.84
C TRP A 164 -0.14 -8.39 -9.87
N HIS A 165 0.67 -8.71 -8.88
CA HIS A 165 1.24 -7.72 -7.98
C HIS A 165 2.43 -6.98 -8.58
N ALA A 166 3.23 -7.63 -9.43
CA ALA A 166 4.42 -7.05 -10.03
C ALA A 166 4.15 -5.86 -10.97
N VAL A 167 2.88 -5.61 -11.29
CA VAL A 167 2.46 -4.57 -12.24
C VAL A 167 1.65 -3.45 -11.61
N THR A 168 1.47 -3.46 -10.29
CA THR A 168 0.66 -2.48 -9.55
C THR A 168 1.49 -1.34 -8.97
N ALA A 169 0.80 -0.23 -8.66
CA ALA A 169 1.36 0.93 -7.99
C ALA A 169 0.31 1.58 -7.07
N ALA A 170 0.73 1.97 -5.87
CA ALA A 170 -0.13 2.42 -4.79
C ALA A 170 0.24 3.80 -4.25
N ASN A 171 -0.74 4.47 -3.67
CA ASN A 171 -0.57 5.61 -2.80
C ASN A 171 -0.92 5.18 -1.38
N GLN A 172 0.09 4.80 -0.62
CA GLN A 172 -0.06 4.35 0.77
C GLN A 172 0.27 5.49 1.73
N VAL A 173 -0.26 5.41 2.95
CA VAL A 173 0.08 6.36 4.00
C VAL A 173 0.11 5.68 5.36
N HIS A 174 1.18 5.93 6.10
CA HIS A 174 1.36 5.53 7.48
C HIS A 174 0.92 6.66 8.41
N ILE A 175 0.03 6.37 9.35
CA ILE A 175 -0.43 7.34 10.33
C ILE A 175 -0.08 6.80 11.72
N GLN A 176 0.71 7.56 12.47
CA GLN A 176 1.06 7.19 13.83
C GLN A 176 -0.19 7.22 14.73
N VAL A 177 -0.40 6.16 15.49
CA VAL A 177 -1.51 6.02 16.43
C VAL A 177 -1.02 5.52 17.79
N ARG A 178 -1.76 5.83 18.83
CA ARG A 178 -1.53 5.25 20.15
C ARG A 178 -2.12 3.83 20.21
N MET A 179 -1.71 3.04 21.18
CA MET A 179 -2.19 1.66 21.35
C MET A 179 -3.71 1.60 21.56
N ASP A 180 -4.27 2.54 22.31
CA ASP A 180 -5.72 2.64 22.57
C ASP A 180 -6.53 3.08 21.33
N GLU A 181 -5.87 3.64 20.31
CA GLU A 181 -6.46 4.07 19.03
C GLU A 181 -6.32 3.01 17.94
N LEU A 182 -5.39 2.06 18.08
CA LEU A 182 -4.97 1.13 17.03
C LEU A 182 -6.16 0.43 16.35
N VAL A 183 -7.02 -0.20 17.13
CA VAL A 183 -8.17 -0.95 16.60
C VAL A 183 -9.20 -0.01 15.98
N GLY A 184 -9.46 1.13 16.61
CA GLY A 184 -10.35 2.16 16.07
C GLY A 184 -9.90 2.69 14.73
N ALA A 185 -8.61 2.99 14.59
CA ALA A 185 -8.03 3.49 13.34
C ALA A 185 -8.06 2.43 12.22
N ILE A 186 -7.69 1.18 12.52
CA ILE A 186 -7.77 0.07 11.56
C ILE A 186 -9.21 -0.10 11.08
N ASN A 187 -10.17 -0.16 11.98
CA ASN A 187 -11.58 -0.34 11.64
C ASN A 187 -12.11 0.85 10.80
N ALA A 188 -11.80 2.09 11.21
CA ALA A 188 -12.27 3.27 10.49
C ALA A 188 -11.75 3.32 9.05
N LEU A 189 -10.46 3.08 8.85
CA LEU A 189 -9.85 3.10 7.51
C LEU A 189 -10.35 1.93 6.64
N ASN A 190 -10.54 0.74 7.20
CA ASN A 190 -11.11 -0.38 6.46
C ASN A 190 -12.56 -0.11 6.04
N THR A 191 -13.39 0.45 6.91
CA THR A 191 -14.82 0.68 6.60
C THR A 191 -15.05 1.74 5.54
N ILE A 192 -14.14 2.72 5.38
CA ILE A 192 -14.24 3.74 4.35
C ILE A 192 -13.61 3.32 3.02
N SER A 193 -12.82 2.25 3.00
CA SER A 193 -12.00 1.88 1.84
C SER A 193 -12.79 1.70 0.53
N PRO A 194 -14.04 1.16 0.50
CA PRO A 194 -14.79 1.09 -0.74
C PRO A 194 -15.07 2.47 -1.36
N ALA A 195 -15.42 3.46 -0.53
CA ALA A 195 -15.64 4.83 -1.00
C ALA A 195 -14.34 5.49 -1.47
N VAL A 196 -13.22 5.22 -0.78
CA VAL A 196 -11.90 5.74 -1.19
C VAL A 196 -11.46 5.11 -2.50
N ILE A 197 -11.59 3.80 -2.69
CA ILE A 197 -11.33 3.12 -3.96
C ILE A 197 -12.14 3.77 -5.08
N ALA A 198 -13.44 4.03 -4.86
CA ALA A 198 -14.29 4.66 -5.86
C ALA A 198 -13.80 6.05 -6.28
N MET A 199 -13.33 6.87 -5.31
CA MET A 199 -12.84 8.23 -5.56
C MET A 199 -11.43 8.27 -6.20
N THR A 200 -10.61 7.27 -5.87
CA THR A 200 -9.19 7.23 -6.25
C THR A 200 -8.88 6.26 -7.38
N ALA A 201 -9.91 5.60 -7.95
CA ALA A 201 -9.78 4.64 -9.03
C ALA A 201 -8.93 5.20 -10.19
N ASN A 202 -7.79 4.54 -10.49
CA ASN A 202 -6.80 5.02 -11.45
C ASN A 202 -6.02 3.88 -12.14
N ALA A 203 -6.69 2.77 -12.49
CA ALA A 203 -6.06 1.60 -13.09
C ALA A 203 -6.99 0.92 -14.12
N SER A 204 -7.46 1.67 -15.12
CA SER A 204 -8.48 1.20 -16.07
C SER A 204 -7.95 0.80 -17.45
N VAL A 205 -6.66 0.99 -17.72
CA VAL A 205 -5.95 0.58 -18.93
C VAL A 205 -4.78 -0.30 -18.53
N SER A 206 -4.68 -1.47 -19.11
CA SER A 206 -3.57 -2.41 -18.92
C SER A 206 -3.37 -3.24 -20.18
N GLU A 207 -2.17 -3.77 -20.38
CA GLU A 207 -1.81 -4.57 -21.54
C GLU A 207 -2.25 -3.91 -22.87
N ASN A 208 -2.07 -2.58 -22.94
CA ASN A 208 -2.41 -1.75 -24.09
C ASN A 208 -3.91 -1.79 -24.48
N SER A 209 -4.80 -1.97 -23.49
CA SER A 209 -6.26 -2.01 -23.71
C SER A 209 -7.04 -1.42 -22.52
N ILE A 210 -8.26 -0.94 -22.79
CA ILE A 210 -9.22 -0.58 -21.75
C ILE A 210 -9.80 -1.89 -21.18
N ASN A 211 -9.56 -2.16 -19.91
CA ASN A 211 -9.92 -3.43 -19.27
C ASN A 211 -11.38 -3.52 -18.73
N GLY A 212 -12.20 -2.49 -18.98
CA GLY A 212 -13.60 -2.48 -18.61
C GLY A 212 -13.91 -2.10 -17.15
N VAL A 213 -12.90 -2.13 -16.25
CA VAL A 213 -13.05 -1.78 -14.83
C VAL A 213 -12.44 -0.40 -14.52
N SER A 214 -12.83 0.21 -13.42
CA SER A 214 -12.31 1.52 -12.99
C SER A 214 -10.94 1.41 -12.31
N ASP A 215 -10.71 0.32 -11.57
CA ASP A 215 -9.47 0.08 -10.84
C ASP A 215 -9.07 -1.41 -10.81
N LEU A 216 -8.33 -1.85 -11.82
CA LEU A 216 -7.85 -3.23 -11.91
C LEU A 216 -6.85 -3.57 -10.81
N ARG A 217 -6.08 -2.58 -10.31
CA ARG A 217 -5.10 -2.79 -9.23
C ARG A 217 -5.74 -3.45 -8.00
N VAL A 218 -6.92 -2.96 -7.60
CA VAL A 218 -7.63 -3.51 -6.43
C VAL A 218 -7.97 -4.99 -6.64
N LEU A 219 -8.35 -5.39 -7.86
CA LEU A 219 -8.70 -6.77 -8.19
C LEU A 219 -7.47 -7.67 -8.37
N CYS A 220 -6.28 -7.10 -8.61
CA CYS A 220 -5.04 -7.88 -8.74
C CYS A 220 -4.73 -8.71 -7.48
N TRP A 221 -5.08 -8.21 -6.29
CA TRP A 221 -4.90 -8.95 -5.04
C TRP A 221 -5.78 -10.20 -4.99
N ASP A 222 -7.05 -10.07 -5.38
CA ASP A 222 -7.97 -11.20 -5.45
C ASP A 222 -7.48 -12.24 -6.47
N MET A 223 -7.01 -11.80 -7.64
CA MET A 223 -6.48 -12.68 -8.68
C MET A 223 -5.20 -13.40 -8.25
N ALA A 224 -4.34 -12.76 -7.49
CA ALA A 224 -3.07 -13.35 -7.07
C ALA A 224 -3.22 -14.39 -5.95
N LEU A 225 -4.13 -14.16 -5.01
CA LEU A 225 -4.16 -14.90 -3.75
C LEU A 225 -5.42 -15.76 -3.53
N SER A 226 -6.47 -15.61 -4.35
CA SER A 226 -7.74 -16.32 -4.18
C SER A 226 -7.62 -17.85 -4.25
N THR A 227 -6.64 -18.37 -4.99
CA THR A 227 -6.48 -19.81 -5.20
C THR A 227 -5.81 -20.55 -4.04
N ASN A 228 -5.18 -19.85 -3.10
CA ASN A 228 -4.33 -20.43 -2.05
C ASN A 228 -4.91 -20.31 -0.63
N GLY A 229 -6.23 -20.16 -0.48
CA GLY A 229 -6.87 -20.00 0.84
C GLY A 229 -6.52 -18.69 1.55
N ALA A 230 -5.94 -17.73 0.83
CA ALA A 230 -5.52 -16.45 1.38
C ALA A 230 -6.60 -15.36 1.30
N GLY A 231 -7.81 -15.68 0.85
CA GLY A 231 -8.89 -14.71 0.62
C GLY A 231 -9.26 -13.84 1.83
N GLU A 232 -9.16 -14.40 3.05
CA GLU A 232 -9.44 -13.64 4.28
C GLU A 232 -8.36 -12.62 4.65
N ARG A 233 -7.20 -12.65 3.98
CA ARG A 233 -6.08 -11.71 4.19
C ARG A 233 -6.13 -10.49 3.27
N ILE A 234 -7.14 -10.41 2.40
CA ILE A 234 -7.23 -9.43 1.31
C ILE A 234 -8.45 -8.54 1.51
N GLY A 235 -8.35 -7.31 1.06
CA GLY A 235 -9.46 -6.37 1.00
C GLY A 235 -9.84 -5.81 2.35
N VAL A 236 -11.13 -5.69 2.64
CA VAL A 236 -11.59 -5.11 3.90
C VAL A 236 -11.38 -6.09 5.04
N ALA A 237 -10.67 -5.68 6.08
CA ALA A 237 -10.52 -6.49 7.29
C ALA A 237 -11.87 -6.71 8.00
N PRO A 238 -12.04 -7.80 8.78
CA PRO A 238 -13.14 -7.91 9.70
C PRO A 238 -13.08 -6.77 10.74
N ARG A 239 -14.22 -6.39 11.31
CA ARG A 239 -14.25 -5.40 12.39
C ARG A 239 -13.66 -6.00 13.65
N PHE A 240 -12.62 -5.39 14.17
CA PHE A 240 -11.97 -5.84 15.41
C PHE A 240 -12.60 -5.17 16.63
N GLU A 241 -12.78 -5.93 17.70
CA GLU A 241 -13.32 -5.46 18.97
C GLU A 241 -12.21 -5.02 19.94
N SER A 242 -11.02 -5.60 19.80
CA SER A 242 -9.87 -5.37 20.68
C SER A 242 -8.56 -5.71 19.97
N THR A 243 -7.44 -5.30 20.57
CA THR A 243 -6.09 -5.71 20.15
C THR A 243 -5.89 -7.22 20.24
N ASP A 244 -6.56 -7.88 21.17
CA ASP A 244 -6.55 -9.35 21.31
C ASP A 244 -7.30 -10.02 20.15
N HIS A 245 -8.43 -9.46 19.72
CA HIS A 245 -9.15 -9.95 18.54
C HIS A 245 -8.29 -9.78 17.29
N TYR A 246 -7.68 -8.60 17.10
CA TYR A 246 -6.74 -8.33 15.99
C TYR A 246 -5.58 -9.34 15.98
N TRP A 247 -4.89 -9.51 17.11
CA TRP A 247 -3.80 -10.47 17.28
C TRP A 247 -4.21 -11.89 16.90
N ASN A 248 -5.29 -12.38 17.51
CA ASN A 248 -5.76 -13.75 17.26
C ASN A 248 -6.15 -14.00 15.81
N THR A 249 -6.70 -12.99 15.12
CA THR A 249 -7.02 -13.08 13.69
C THR A 249 -5.75 -13.18 12.85
N VAL A 250 -4.76 -12.31 13.09
CA VAL A 250 -3.51 -12.33 12.33
C VAL A 250 -2.73 -13.62 12.52
N ILE A 251 -2.55 -14.08 13.74
CA ILE A 251 -1.84 -15.36 13.99
C ILE A 251 -2.66 -16.61 13.65
N GLY A 252 -3.96 -16.45 13.42
CA GLY A 252 -4.84 -17.50 12.91
C GLY A 252 -4.49 -17.92 11.48
N PHE A 253 -3.84 -17.07 10.72
CA PHE A 253 -3.42 -17.39 9.35
C PHE A 253 -2.23 -18.33 9.30
N GLU A 254 -2.14 -19.13 8.23
CA GLU A 254 -0.96 -19.93 7.92
C GLU A 254 0.20 -19.00 7.50
N PRO A 255 1.38 -19.08 8.16
CA PRO A 255 2.52 -18.26 7.75
C PRO A 255 3.13 -18.80 6.46
N PHE A 256 3.46 -17.91 5.53
CA PHE A 256 4.14 -18.28 4.29
C PHE A 256 5.65 -18.39 4.50
N ILE A 257 6.23 -17.32 5.01
CA ILE A 257 7.67 -17.17 5.17
C ILE A 257 8.01 -16.55 6.52
N THR A 258 9.26 -16.78 6.93
CA THR A 258 9.94 -16.02 7.99
C THR A 258 11.40 -15.76 7.58
N ARG A 259 12.19 -15.17 8.47
CA ARG A 259 13.60 -14.91 8.26
C ARG A 259 14.41 -15.29 9.51
N ARG A 260 15.61 -15.81 9.30
CA ARG A 260 16.63 -16.00 10.34
C ARG A 260 17.96 -15.48 9.81
N GLY A 261 18.48 -14.43 10.45
CA GLY A 261 19.55 -13.64 9.86
C GLY A 261 19.11 -13.08 8.51
N ASP A 262 19.91 -13.29 7.47
CA ASP A 262 19.61 -12.85 6.10
C ASP A 262 18.85 -13.88 5.26
N THR A 263 18.65 -15.11 5.79
CA THR A 263 18.01 -16.21 5.05
C THR A 263 16.49 -16.15 5.15
N ILE A 264 15.81 -16.14 4.01
CA ILE A 264 14.37 -16.34 3.90
C ILE A 264 14.04 -17.83 4.03
N ILE A 265 13.05 -18.15 4.84
CA ILE A 265 12.67 -19.52 5.17
C ILE A 265 11.16 -19.68 4.96
N ARG A 266 10.77 -20.73 4.24
CA ARG A 266 9.37 -21.10 4.01
C ARG A 266 8.89 -22.06 5.08
N PHE A 267 7.73 -21.81 5.68
CA PHE A 267 7.08 -22.77 6.56
C PHE A 267 6.61 -24.01 5.79
N ASP A 268 6.66 -25.15 6.43
CA ASP A 268 6.19 -26.44 5.89
C ASP A 268 4.90 -26.85 6.62
N SER A 269 3.75 -26.45 6.06
CA SER A 269 2.40 -26.93 6.44
C SER A 269 2.10 -26.86 7.94
N VAL A 270 2.18 -25.67 8.54
CA VAL A 270 1.93 -25.49 9.99
C VAL A 270 0.45 -25.23 10.33
N GLY A 271 -0.39 -24.99 9.32
CA GLY A 271 -1.82 -24.67 9.44
C GLY A 271 -2.08 -23.23 9.92
N SER A 272 -1.49 -22.80 11.03
CA SER A 272 -1.55 -21.41 11.47
C SER A 272 -0.32 -21.04 12.28
N LEU A 273 -0.02 -19.73 12.35
CA LEU A 273 1.05 -19.22 13.21
C LEU A 273 0.74 -19.49 14.70
N LYS A 274 -0.54 -19.46 15.06
CA LYS A 274 -1.01 -19.83 16.40
C LYS A 274 -0.61 -21.26 16.78
N ASN A 275 -0.87 -22.21 15.88
CA ASN A 275 -0.49 -23.62 16.09
C ASN A 275 1.03 -23.77 16.28
N TYR A 276 1.82 -23.05 15.49
CA TYR A 276 3.28 -23.03 15.64
C TYR A 276 3.71 -22.52 17.02
N PHE A 277 3.13 -21.40 17.48
CA PHE A 277 3.43 -20.84 18.78
C PHE A 277 3.02 -21.78 19.93
N GLU A 278 1.93 -22.51 19.79
CA GLU A 278 1.45 -23.47 20.77
C GLU A 278 2.32 -24.73 20.83
N LYS A 279 2.76 -25.23 19.68
CA LYS A 279 3.66 -26.40 19.57
C LYS A 279 5.10 -26.08 19.98
N GLY A 280 5.53 -24.83 19.90
CA GLY A 280 6.87 -24.36 20.23
C GLY A 280 7.94 -24.71 19.17
N SER A 281 7.57 -25.36 18.08
CA SER A 281 8.46 -25.61 16.94
C SER A 281 7.67 -25.93 15.67
N ALA A 282 8.30 -25.74 14.49
CA ALA A 282 7.77 -26.13 13.20
C ALA A 282 8.89 -26.61 12.26
N LYS A 283 8.53 -27.45 11.30
CA LYS A 283 9.39 -27.74 10.16
C LYS A 283 9.32 -26.61 9.15
N ALA A 284 10.43 -26.33 8.49
CA ALA A 284 10.54 -25.30 7.48
C ALA A 284 11.62 -25.69 6.44
N LEU A 285 11.63 -24.98 5.33
CA LEU A 285 12.52 -25.22 4.21
C LEU A 285 13.23 -23.92 3.83
N THR A 286 14.53 -24.00 3.62
CA THR A 286 15.29 -22.93 2.94
C THR A 286 14.99 -22.93 1.44
N MET A 287 15.43 -21.91 0.72
CA MET A 287 15.24 -21.81 -0.74
C MET A 287 15.89 -22.97 -1.52
N ASP A 288 17.01 -23.48 -1.04
CA ASP A 288 17.72 -24.66 -1.61
C ASP A 288 17.10 -26.01 -1.17
N GLY A 289 15.94 -25.97 -0.47
CA GLY A 289 15.18 -27.16 -0.09
C GLY A 289 15.68 -27.89 1.14
N LYS A 290 16.64 -27.36 1.90
CA LYS A 290 17.10 -27.95 3.15
C LYS A 290 16.03 -27.82 4.23
N SER A 291 15.70 -28.92 4.89
CA SER A 291 14.79 -28.93 6.04
C SER A 291 15.49 -28.46 7.30
N LEU A 292 14.78 -27.63 8.06
CA LEU A 292 15.21 -27.18 9.38
C LEU A 292 14.04 -27.12 10.37
N THR A 293 14.35 -26.99 11.65
CA THR A 293 13.36 -26.77 12.70
C THR A 293 13.41 -25.31 13.12
N LEU A 294 12.27 -24.63 13.07
CA LEU A 294 12.09 -23.27 13.60
C LEU A 294 11.55 -23.29 15.04
N TYR A 295 11.94 -22.29 15.79
CA TYR A 295 11.39 -21.98 17.11
C TYR A 295 10.75 -20.58 17.11
N PRO A 296 9.66 -20.36 17.88
CA PRO A 296 8.91 -19.10 17.86
C PRO A 296 9.70 -17.88 18.28
N GLU A 297 9.74 -16.87 17.39
CA GLU A 297 10.36 -15.56 17.58
C GLU A 297 9.37 -14.43 17.27
N LEU A 298 9.65 -13.22 17.79
CA LEU A 298 8.87 -12.01 17.46
C LEU A 298 8.80 -11.75 15.97
N LEU A 299 9.91 -11.99 15.26
CA LEU A 299 10.00 -11.77 13.82
C LEU A 299 8.97 -12.59 13.04
N ASP A 300 8.57 -13.77 13.50
CA ASP A 300 7.55 -14.58 12.84
C ASP A 300 6.19 -13.88 12.83
N ALA A 301 5.85 -13.20 13.93
CA ALA A 301 4.63 -12.39 14.02
C ALA A 301 4.71 -11.12 13.16
N GLN A 302 5.86 -10.47 13.09
CA GLN A 302 6.07 -9.31 12.23
C GLN A 302 6.01 -9.69 10.74
N MET A 303 6.54 -10.85 10.37
CA MET A 303 6.51 -11.34 8.99
C MET A 303 5.10 -11.72 8.53
N ILE A 304 4.28 -12.38 9.37
CA ILE A 304 2.89 -12.68 8.99
C ILE A 304 2.05 -11.41 8.88
N GLN A 305 2.30 -10.42 9.74
CA GLN A 305 1.70 -9.09 9.64
C GLN A 305 1.97 -8.45 8.26
N GLY A 306 3.19 -8.59 7.73
CA GLY A 306 3.57 -8.16 6.38
C GLY A 306 2.89 -8.96 5.26
N CYS A 307 2.30 -10.13 5.58
CA CYS A 307 1.58 -11.00 4.64
C CYS A 307 0.05 -10.89 4.78
N VAL A 308 -0.45 -9.82 5.35
CA VAL A 308 -1.87 -9.46 5.41
C VAL A 308 -2.09 -8.23 4.54
N TRP A 309 -2.93 -8.37 3.53
CA TRP A 309 -3.18 -7.34 2.50
C TRP A 309 -4.56 -6.72 2.64
N TRP A 310 -4.94 -6.42 3.90
CA TRP A 310 -6.12 -5.62 4.17
C TRP A 310 -5.92 -4.17 3.73
N GLU A 311 -7.01 -3.47 3.50
CA GLU A 311 -7.02 -2.06 3.09
C GLU A 311 -6.39 -1.14 4.14
N ALA A 312 -6.42 -1.54 5.42
CA ALA A 312 -5.66 -0.91 6.48
C ALA A 312 -5.20 -1.96 7.51
N ARG A 313 -3.96 -1.83 8.00
CA ARG A 313 -3.36 -2.76 8.96
C ARG A 313 -2.39 -2.05 9.91
N ALA A 314 -2.06 -2.70 11.03
CA ALA A 314 -0.94 -2.26 11.86
C ALA A 314 0.40 -2.51 11.16
N THR A 315 1.44 -1.77 11.54
CA THR A 315 2.82 -2.00 11.09
C THR A 315 3.78 -2.10 12.25
N SER A 316 5.00 -2.54 12.00
CA SER A 316 6.06 -2.56 13.02
C SER A 316 6.58 -1.15 13.38
N TYR A 317 6.13 -0.11 12.69
CA TYR A 317 6.59 1.27 12.90
C TYR A 317 5.74 2.06 13.92
N GLY A 318 4.78 1.43 14.59
CA GLY A 318 3.85 2.11 15.50
C GLY A 318 2.80 2.93 14.75
N THR A 319 2.45 2.51 13.54
CA THR A 319 1.49 3.19 12.66
C THR A 319 0.39 2.24 12.19
N VAL A 320 -0.71 2.83 11.73
CA VAL A 320 -1.66 2.17 10.84
C VAL A 320 -1.33 2.60 9.41
N GLU A 321 -1.15 1.64 8.53
CA GLU A 321 -0.90 1.81 7.12
C GLU A 321 -2.21 1.68 6.35
N PHE A 322 -2.57 2.70 5.57
CA PHE A 322 -3.73 2.70 4.67
C PHE A 322 -3.26 2.47 3.24
N ARG A 323 -3.80 1.45 2.56
CA ARG A 323 -3.24 0.85 1.34
C ARG A 323 -4.18 0.88 0.13
N SER A 324 -5.46 1.21 0.34
CA SER A 324 -6.51 1.11 -0.68
C SER A 324 -6.23 1.86 -1.98
N PRO A 325 -5.75 3.12 -1.96
CA PRO A 325 -5.72 3.95 -3.16
C PRO A 325 -4.68 3.50 -4.18
N SER A 326 -5.07 3.45 -5.44
CA SER A 326 -4.14 3.45 -6.57
C SER A 326 -3.30 4.73 -6.57
N LEU A 327 -2.10 4.68 -7.15
CA LEU A 327 -1.25 5.87 -7.23
C LEU A 327 -1.99 7.01 -7.94
N GLN A 328 -1.89 8.21 -7.38
CA GLN A 328 -2.62 9.38 -7.85
C GLN A 328 -1.81 10.19 -8.86
N PRO A 329 -2.49 11.00 -9.73
CA PRO A 329 -1.86 11.65 -10.90
C PRO A 329 -0.85 12.75 -10.58
N SER A 330 -0.89 13.37 -9.40
CA SER A 330 -0.01 14.48 -9.03
C SER A 330 0.38 14.46 -7.56
N ALA A 331 1.46 15.16 -7.20
CA ALA A 331 1.91 15.32 -5.81
C ALA A 331 0.80 15.86 -4.90
N PHE A 332 0.01 16.84 -5.37
CA PHE A 332 -1.11 17.38 -4.61
C PHE A 332 -2.23 16.34 -4.40
N GLU A 333 -2.58 15.57 -5.44
CA GLU A 333 -3.61 14.53 -5.35
C GLU A 333 -3.13 13.32 -4.52
N ILE A 334 -1.82 13.04 -4.48
CA ILE A 334 -1.20 12.09 -3.54
C ILE A 334 -1.46 12.53 -2.09
N MET A 335 -1.25 13.79 -1.79
CA MET A 335 -1.51 14.32 -0.45
C MET A 335 -3.00 14.40 -0.10
N SER A 336 -3.91 14.36 -1.09
CA SER A 336 -5.36 14.23 -0.82
C SER A 336 -5.68 12.93 -0.08
N VAL A 337 -4.97 11.84 -0.38
CA VAL A 337 -5.11 10.55 0.32
C VAL A 337 -4.58 10.65 1.75
N ALA A 338 -3.40 11.24 1.94
CA ALA A 338 -2.81 11.43 3.26
C ALA A 338 -3.69 12.31 4.16
N ALA A 339 -4.24 13.39 3.61
CA ALA A 339 -5.16 14.28 4.31
C ALA A 339 -6.46 13.57 4.71
N LEU A 340 -7.07 12.83 3.77
CA LEU A 340 -8.28 12.06 4.04
C LEU A 340 -8.05 11.05 5.15
N ALA A 341 -7.03 10.21 5.04
CA ALA A 341 -6.74 9.17 6.02
C ALA A 341 -6.41 9.76 7.40
N THR A 342 -5.63 10.85 7.45
CA THR A 342 -5.33 11.57 8.71
C THR A 342 -6.60 12.11 9.36
N GLY A 343 -7.45 12.80 8.60
CA GLY A 343 -8.71 13.35 9.10
C GLY A 343 -9.66 12.25 9.60
N ILE A 344 -9.73 11.12 8.93
CA ILE A 344 -10.52 9.94 9.36
C ILE A 344 -9.97 9.33 10.66
N VAL A 345 -8.66 9.18 10.80
CA VAL A 345 -8.06 8.66 12.04
C VAL A 345 -8.32 9.59 13.22
N VAL A 346 -8.23 10.90 13.01
CA VAL A 346 -8.59 11.90 14.05
C VAL A 346 -10.07 11.79 14.43
N ASN A 347 -10.94 11.59 13.46
CA ASN A 347 -12.41 11.54 13.63
C ASN A 347 -12.97 10.10 13.61
N MET A 348 -12.14 9.10 13.98
CA MET A 348 -12.46 7.67 13.83
C MET A 348 -13.74 7.26 14.55
N LYS A 349 -14.04 7.85 15.72
CA LYS A 349 -15.25 7.53 16.46
C LYS A 349 -16.52 7.85 15.64
N LYS A 350 -16.63 9.07 15.14
CA LYS A 350 -17.77 9.46 14.27
C LYS A 350 -17.80 8.66 12.97
N THR A 351 -16.63 8.33 12.43
CA THR A 351 -16.52 7.49 11.22
C THR A 351 -17.12 6.12 11.47
N LEU A 352 -16.79 5.49 12.60
CA LEU A 352 -17.32 4.17 12.97
C LEU A 352 -18.82 4.22 13.26
N GLU A 353 -19.32 5.25 13.93
CA GLU A 353 -20.77 5.49 14.14
C GLU A 353 -21.51 5.63 12.81
N ARG A 354 -20.96 6.41 11.86
CA ARG A 354 -21.58 6.62 10.52
C ARG A 354 -21.61 5.35 9.67
N THR A 355 -20.62 4.48 9.82
CA THR A 355 -20.45 3.25 9.03
C THR A 355 -20.94 1.98 9.74
N GLU A 356 -21.50 2.08 10.94
CA GLU A 356 -21.93 0.94 11.76
C GLU A 356 -22.96 0.06 11.06
N ARG A 357 -23.82 0.64 10.21
CA ARG A 357 -24.85 -0.05 9.43
C ARG A 357 -24.31 -1.02 8.37
N TYR A 358 -23.03 -0.91 8.00
CA TYR A 358 -22.44 -1.77 6.99
C TYR A 358 -21.77 -2.99 7.62
N THR A 359 -22.22 -4.18 7.20
CA THR A 359 -21.56 -5.44 7.58
C THR A 359 -20.26 -5.63 6.82
N HIS A 360 -19.38 -6.51 7.29
CA HIS A 360 -18.16 -6.89 6.57
C HIS A 360 -18.45 -7.35 5.13
N LYS A 361 -19.53 -8.13 4.93
CA LYS A 361 -19.98 -8.57 3.61
C LYS A 361 -20.31 -7.37 2.70
N HIS A 362 -21.10 -6.40 3.20
CA HIS A 362 -21.45 -5.20 2.43
C HIS A 362 -20.19 -4.41 2.01
N LEU A 363 -19.19 -4.32 2.88
CA LEU A 363 -17.93 -3.63 2.60
C LEU A 363 -17.08 -4.37 1.55
N GLN A 364 -16.98 -5.70 1.64
CA GLN A 364 -16.24 -6.50 0.65
C GLN A 364 -16.91 -6.45 -0.74
N GLU A 365 -18.22 -6.57 -0.81
CA GLU A 365 -18.97 -6.45 -2.06
C GLU A 365 -18.82 -5.04 -2.66
N ALA A 366 -18.95 -4.00 -1.83
CA ALA A 366 -18.79 -2.62 -2.27
C ALA A 366 -17.35 -2.31 -2.72
N ARG A 367 -16.32 -2.92 -2.11
CA ARG A 367 -14.92 -2.82 -2.54
C ARG A 367 -14.76 -3.31 -3.99
N VAL A 368 -15.30 -4.48 -4.28
CA VAL A 368 -15.24 -5.07 -5.63
C VAL A 368 -16.07 -4.23 -6.61
N ASP A 369 -17.25 -3.77 -6.21
CA ASP A 369 -18.11 -2.93 -7.05
C ASP A 369 -17.47 -1.56 -7.33
N ALA A 370 -16.81 -0.96 -6.34
CA ALA A 370 -16.03 0.29 -6.51
C ALA A 370 -14.86 0.11 -7.48
N ALA A 371 -14.14 -1.02 -7.40
CA ALA A 371 -13.08 -1.34 -8.37
C ALA A 371 -13.63 -1.47 -9.79
N ASN A 372 -14.80 -2.06 -9.96
CA ASN A 372 -15.44 -2.21 -11.26
C ASN A 372 -16.01 -0.89 -11.79
N ARG A 373 -16.83 -0.18 -11.01
CA ARG A 373 -17.66 0.93 -11.47
C ARG A 373 -17.25 2.32 -10.97
N GLY A 374 -16.21 2.41 -10.12
CA GLY A 374 -15.76 3.67 -9.52
C GLY A 374 -16.91 4.33 -8.74
N LEU A 375 -17.10 5.62 -8.92
CA LEU A 375 -18.14 6.41 -8.25
C LEU A 375 -19.59 6.07 -8.67
N ASN A 376 -19.77 5.19 -9.65
CA ASN A 376 -21.08 4.63 -10.00
C ASN A 376 -21.40 3.32 -9.26
N ALA A 377 -20.54 2.89 -8.35
CA ALA A 377 -20.75 1.72 -7.51
C ALA A 377 -21.83 1.94 -6.44
N SER A 378 -22.17 0.88 -5.74
CA SER A 378 -23.12 0.90 -4.63
C SER A 378 -22.59 0.14 -3.41
N ILE A 379 -23.11 0.48 -2.25
CA ILE A 379 -22.92 -0.23 -1.00
C ILE A 379 -24.26 -0.52 -0.37
N ASN A 380 -24.59 -1.80 -0.17
CA ASN A 380 -25.89 -2.22 0.40
C ASN A 380 -27.10 -1.55 -0.30
N GLY A 381 -27.06 -1.42 -1.65
CA GLY A 381 -28.10 -0.80 -2.46
C GLY A 381 -28.08 0.74 -2.49
N GLU A 382 -27.24 1.42 -1.70
CA GLU A 382 -27.08 2.87 -1.70
C GLU A 382 -25.95 3.30 -2.67
N PRO A 383 -26.05 4.45 -3.36
CA PRO A 383 -24.96 4.94 -4.20
C PRO A 383 -23.70 5.22 -3.38
N ILE A 384 -22.55 4.67 -3.80
CA ILE A 384 -21.29 4.84 -3.04
C ILE A 384 -20.83 6.29 -2.94
N LYS A 385 -21.24 7.14 -3.87
CA LYS A 385 -20.97 8.59 -3.84
C LYS A 385 -21.47 9.29 -2.58
N GLU A 386 -22.55 8.78 -1.97
CA GLU A 386 -23.09 9.33 -0.72
C GLU A 386 -22.14 9.01 0.45
N LEU A 387 -21.68 7.76 0.56
CA LEU A 387 -20.63 7.42 1.53
C LEU A 387 -19.34 8.20 1.25
N ALA A 388 -18.97 8.39 -0.01
CA ALA A 388 -17.78 9.16 -0.37
C ALA A 388 -17.87 10.62 0.07
N ALA A 389 -19.04 11.26 -0.09
CA ALA A 389 -19.28 12.62 0.39
C ALA A 389 -19.23 12.71 1.93
N ASP A 390 -19.83 11.74 2.63
CA ASP A 390 -19.76 11.63 4.09
C ASP A 390 -18.31 11.47 4.59
N VAL A 391 -17.54 10.59 3.95
CA VAL A 391 -16.12 10.34 4.29
C VAL A 391 -15.28 11.62 4.13
N ILE A 392 -15.48 12.40 3.06
CA ILE A 392 -14.79 13.67 2.87
C ILE A 392 -15.20 14.67 3.98
N GLY A 393 -16.50 14.74 4.33
CA GLY A 393 -17.00 15.58 5.41
C GLY A 393 -16.37 15.24 6.76
N LEU A 394 -16.33 13.94 7.11
CA LEU A 394 -15.73 13.45 8.35
C LEU A 394 -14.22 13.71 8.40
N ALA A 395 -13.51 13.53 7.27
CA ALA A 395 -12.09 13.84 7.17
C ALA A 395 -11.84 15.34 7.34
N ARG A 396 -12.65 16.19 6.71
CA ARG A 396 -12.59 17.67 6.84
C ARG A 396 -12.79 18.11 8.30
N GLU A 397 -13.74 17.52 9.01
CA GLU A 397 -13.93 17.77 10.44
C GLU A 397 -12.71 17.38 11.26
N GLY A 398 -12.14 16.19 10.99
CA GLY A 398 -10.94 15.71 11.68
C GLY A 398 -9.72 16.61 11.45
N LEU A 399 -9.48 17.03 10.22
CA LEU A 399 -8.38 17.96 9.90
C LEU A 399 -8.54 19.31 10.62
N LYS A 400 -9.76 19.85 10.66
CA LYS A 400 -10.04 21.11 11.42
C LYS A 400 -9.73 20.96 12.91
N GLN A 401 -9.99 19.80 13.53
CA GLN A 401 -9.69 19.56 14.96
C GLN A 401 -8.19 19.67 15.26
N ILE A 402 -7.34 19.34 14.30
CA ILE A 402 -5.87 19.37 14.43
C ILE A 402 -5.25 20.58 13.70
N GLN A 403 -6.07 21.51 13.21
CA GLN A 403 -5.66 22.75 12.52
C GLN A 403 -4.85 22.50 11.23
N GLU A 404 -5.08 21.37 10.55
CA GLU A 404 -4.48 21.07 9.25
C GLU A 404 -5.34 21.65 8.10
N SER A 405 -4.70 21.95 6.95
CA SER A 405 -5.38 22.44 5.77
C SER A 405 -6.37 21.39 5.23
N THR A 406 -7.56 21.86 4.89
CA THR A 406 -8.62 21.02 4.30
C THR A 406 -8.65 21.11 2.77
N GLU A 407 -7.84 21.96 2.15
CA GLU A 407 -7.79 22.14 0.68
C GLU A 407 -7.28 20.87 -0.05
N TYR A 408 -6.46 20.04 0.62
CA TYR A 408 -6.05 18.76 0.09
C TYR A 408 -7.23 17.82 -0.20
N LEU A 409 -8.42 18.03 0.37
CA LEU A 409 -9.61 17.23 0.10
C LEU A 409 -10.39 17.70 -1.15
N ASP A 410 -10.10 18.87 -1.69
CA ASP A 410 -10.85 19.46 -2.79
C ASP A 410 -10.81 18.65 -4.09
N PRO A 411 -9.68 17.98 -4.47
CA PRO A 411 -9.66 17.08 -5.61
C PRO A 411 -10.65 15.93 -5.46
N LEU A 412 -10.73 15.31 -4.27
CA LEU A 412 -11.66 14.20 -3.99
C LEU A 412 -13.11 14.66 -4.04
N GLU A 413 -13.40 15.81 -3.46
CA GLU A 413 -14.74 16.42 -3.49
C GLU A 413 -15.18 16.74 -4.93
N SER A 414 -14.28 17.30 -5.75
CA SER A 414 -14.55 17.57 -7.18
C SER A 414 -14.87 16.27 -7.94
N ARG A 415 -14.14 15.18 -7.68
CA ARG A 415 -14.38 13.87 -8.29
C ARG A 415 -15.77 13.32 -7.95
N VAL A 416 -16.16 13.39 -6.68
CA VAL A 416 -17.47 12.93 -6.21
C VAL A 416 -18.59 13.73 -6.84
N LYS A 417 -18.48 15.07 -6.87
CA LYS A 417 -19.48 15.96 -7.49
C LYS A 417 -19.66 15.68 -8.98
N LYS A 418 -18.57 15.38 -9.71
CA LYS A 418 -18.59 15.14 -11.16
C LYS A 418 -18.78 13.68 -11.55
N LEU A 419 -18.69 12.74 -10.59
CA LEU A 419 -18.63 11.29 -10.83
C LEU A 419 -17.45 10.90 -11.77
N GLN A 420 -16.32 11.58 -11.64
CA GLN A 420 -15.15 11.45 -12.52
C GLN A 420 -13.87 11.15 -11.72
N PRO A 421 -13.63 9.89 -11.32
CA PRO A 421 -12.33 9.49 -10.79
C PRO A 421 -11.25 9.58 -11.87
N PRO A 422 -9.95 9.53 -11.53
CA PRO A 422 -8.85 9.59 -12.50
C PRO A 422 -8.99 8.59 -13.66
N SER A 423 -9.53 7.40 -13.41
CA SER A 423 -9.79 6.38 -14.43
C SER A 423 -10.74 6.83 -15.54
N TYR A 424 -11.66 7.76 -15.28
CA TYR A 424 -12.52 8.35 -16.30
C TYR A 424 -11.68 9.14 -17.33
N HIS A 425 -10.75 9.96 -16.85
CA HIS A 425 -9.91 10.80 -17.67
C HIS A 425 -8.84 9.98 -18.43
N SER A 426 -8.23 9.01 -17.76
CA SER A 426 -7.22 8.13 -18.37
C SER A 426 -7.81 7.27 -19.52
N ARG A 427 -9.03 6.74 -19.36
CA ARG A 427 -9.74 6.06 -20.47
C ARG A 427 -10.00 6.98 -21.65
N ASN A 428 -10.40 8.22 -21.40
CA ASN A 428 -10.64 9.19 -22.48
C ASN A 428 -9.34 9.61 -23.19
N ALA A 429 -8.24 9.69 -22.46
CA ALA A 429 -6.93 9.91 -23.04
C ALA A 429 -6.47 8.72 -23.91
N PHE A 430 -6.69 7.48 -23.43
CA PHE A 430 -6.32 6.26 -24.17
C PHE A 430 -7.08 6.13 -25.51
N LYS A 431 -8.35 6.51 -25.57
CA LYS A 431 -9.12 6.56 -26.83
C LYS A 431 -8.50 7.45 -27.90
N LYS A 432 -7.64 8.42 -27.51
CA LYS A 432 -6.90 9.30 -28.42
C LYS A 432 -5.55 8.72 -28.83
N GLY A 433 -5.20 7.53 -28.34
CA GLY A 433 -3.96 6.81 -28.61
C GLY A 433 -3.02 6.74 -27.39
N VAL A 434 -2.10 5.76 -27.45
CA VAL A 434 -1.16 5.45 -26.35
C VAL A 434 -0.33 6.67 -25.95
N LYS A 435 0.16 7.47 -26.92
CA LYS A 435 0.95 8.67 -26.62
C LYS A 435 0.15 9.67 -25.78
N ALA A 436 -1.07 9.99 -26.21
CA ALA A 436 -1.94 10.92 -25.49
C ALA A 436 -2.28 10.39 -24.07
N PHE A 437 -2.40 9.08 -23.94
CA PHE A 437 -2.59 8.43 -22.64
C PHE A 437 -1.34 8.58 -21.76
N LEU A 438 -0.14 8.25 -22.25
CA LEU A 438 1.11 8.36 -21.48
C LEU A 438 1.38 9.79 -21.05
N ASP A 439 1.16 10.77 -21.91
CA ASP A 439 1.28 12.20 -21.58
C ASP A 439 0.28 12.61 -20.49
N HIS A 440 -0.92 12.01 -20.48
CA HIS A 440 -1.96 12.28 -19.48
C HIS A 440 -1.65 11.66 -18.10
N VAL A 441 -1.13 10.42 -18.08
CA VAL A 441 -0.84 9.68 -16.82
C VAL A 441 0.59 9.88 -16.33
N LYS A 442 1.41 10.68 -16.99
CA LYS A 442 2.70 11.12 -16.47
C LYS A 442 2.50 11.74 -15.08
N LEU A 443 3.29 11.31 -14.11
CA LEU A 443 3.24 11.86 -12.75
C LEU A 443 3.57 13.36 -12.77
N ARG A 444 2.68 14.17 -12.22
CA ARG A 444 2.81 15.63 -12.19
C ARG A 444 3.35 16.08 -10.84
N THR A 445 4.28 17.00 -10.89
CA THR A 445 4.84 17.76 -9.75
C THR A 445 4.64 19.23 -10.01
N ASP A 446 4.45 20.03 -8.96
CA ASP A 446 4.25 21.48 -9.06
C ASP A 446 5.57 22.26 -9.04
#